data_83174ce4d750d690cac0d94a6ca0ea36
#
_entry.id   83174ce4d750d690cac0d94a6ca0ea36
#
_cell.length_a   1.000
_cell.length_b   1.000
_cell.length_c   1.000
_cell.angle_alpha   90.00
_cell.angle_beta   90.00
_cell.angle_gamma   90.00
#
_symmetry.space_group_name_H-M   'P 1'
#
loop_
_entity.id
_entity.type
_entity.pdbx_description
1 polymer ?
#
loop_
_entity_poly.entity_id
_entity_poly.type
_entity_poly.pdbx_seq_one_letter_code
_entity_poly.pdbx_strand_id
1 'polypeptide(L)'
;PDGTTVLKEIDFSLDKGQTLGIIGATGSGKSTIVRLLLRLYDPTNGQIRINGRDIRSLDPAELHQYFGIVLQKDVLFADTIEKNIDFGRRFSKEQIEEAAARAQAKEFIQQLPQQLAYELHARGSNLSGGQKQRVLLSRALAGEPQILVLDDSASALDYQTDAKLRQVLKQQFADTTTILIAQRIGSIQHADKILVLENGRMSGFGDHATLLATNTIYQEIYHGQTGGRINA
;
A
#
# COMPACT_ATOMS: atom_id res chain seq x y z
N PRO A 1 -2.30 -4.82 25.37
CA PRO A 1 -1.57 -5.91 24.73
C PRO A 1 -1.22 -6.93 25.81
N ASP A 2 -1.61 -8.16 25.58
CA ASP A 2 -1.47 -9.30 26.49
C ASP A 2 -0.05 -9.90 26.55
N GLY A 3 0.96 -9.16 26.05
CA GLY A 3 2.35 -9.59 25.99
C GLY A 3 2.69 -10.61 24.89
N THR A 4 1.72 -10.97 24.03
CA THR A 4 1.95 -11.88 22.93
C THR A 4 2.81 -11.22 21.85
N THR A 5 3.95 -11.82 21.52
CA THR A 5 4.83 -11.33 20.45
C THR A 5 4.21 -11.65 19.10
N VAL A 6 3.87 -10.62 18.33
CA VAL A 6 3.23 -10.74 17.00
C VAL A 6 4.24 -10.94 15.87
N LEU A 7 5.40 -10.26 15.94
CA LEU A 7 6.47 -10.34 14.95
C LEU A 7 7.79 -10.68 15.63
N LYS A 8 8.58 -11.57 15.03
CA LYS A 8 9.89 -11.99 15.52
C LYS A 8 10.87 -12.11 14.37
N GLU A 9 12.10 -11.60 14.59
CA GLU A 9 13.22 -11.82 13.66
C GLU A 9 12.87 -11.37 12.22
N ILE A 10 12.25 -10.19 12.09
CA ILE A 10 11.99 -9.56 10.81
C ILE A 10 13.16 -8.63 10.51
N ASP A 11 13.98 -9.01 9.53
CA ASP A 11 15.15 -8.22 9.12
C ASP A 11 15.24 -8.18 7.59
N PHE A 12 15.10 -7.01 7.01
CA PHE A 12 15.24 -6.78 5.57
C PHE A 12 15.58 -5.32 5.28
N SER A 13 16.09 -5.07 4.10
CA SER A 13 16.34 -3.72 3.59
C SER A 13 15.78 -3.57 2.18
N LEU A 14 15.38 -2.34 1.86
CA LEU A 14 14.93 -1.94 0.54
C LEU A 14 15.73 -0.71 0.10
N ASP A 15 16.10 -0.67 -1.14
CA ASP A 15 16.64 0.52 -1.75
C ASP A 15 15.51 1.48 -2.17
N LYS A 16 15.85 2.77 -2.30
CA LYS A 16 14.92 3.78 -2.77
C LYS A 16 14.34 3.39 -4.15
N GLY A 17 13.04 3.53 -4.30
CA GLY A 17 12.34 3.20 -5.54
C GLY A 17 11.99 1.72 -5.72
N GLN A 18 12.45 0.83 -4.85
CA GLN A 18 12.07 -0.58 -4.93
C GLN A 18 10.64 -0.82 -4.47
N THR A 19 10.02 -1.83 -5.06
CA THR A 19 8.71 -2.34 -4.65
C THR A 19 8.88 -3.59 -3.79
N LEU A 20 8.31 -3.57 -2.59
CA LEU A 20 8.17 -4.72 -1.69
C LEU A 20 6.76 -5.28 -1.75
N GLY A 21 6.61 -6.54 -2.11
CA GLY A 21 5.38 -7.30 -1.88
C GLY A 21 5.41 -7.98 -0.50
N ILE A 22 4.34 -7.90 0.26
CA ILE A 22 4.20 -8.64 1.53
C ILE A 22 3.04 -9.62 1.41
N ILE A 23 3.31 -10.90 1.60
CA ILE A 23 2.31 -11.97 1.50
C ILE A 23 2.41 -12.91 2.72
N GLY A 24 1.33 -13.59 3.01
CA GLY A 24 1.20 -14.55 4.11
C GLY A 24 -0.25 -14.75 4.49
N ALA A 25 -0.54 -15.77 5.28
CA ALA A 25 -1.89 -16.08 5.77
C ALA A 25 -2.51 -14.91 6.56
N THR A 26 -3.83 -14.93 6.72
CA THR A 26 -4.52 -14.00 7.63
C THR A 26 -3.96 -14.19 9.05
N GLY A 27 -3.65 -13.08 9.72
CA GLY A 27 -3.04 -13.12 11.06
C GLY A 27 -1.51 -13.30 11.07
N SER A 28 -0.83 -13.44 9.92
CA SER A 28 0.63 -13.61 9.87
C SER A 28 1.45 -12.38 10.31
N GLY A 29 0.82 -11.22 10.54
CA GLY A 29 1.50 -10.01 10.99
C GLY A 29 1.68 -8.91 9.95
N LYS A 30 1.16 -9.06 8.72
CA LYS A 30 1.29 -8.06 7.63
C LYS A 30 0.88 -6.66 8.05
N SER A 31 -0.32 -6.49 8.59
CA SER A 31 -0.81 -5.19 9.06
C SER A 31 -0.02 -4.66 10.28
N THR A 32 0.63 -5.53 11.05
CA THR A 32 1.49 -5.12 12.15
C THR A 32 2.78 -4.48 11.63
N ILE A 33 3.35 -4.98 10.52
CA ILE A 33 4.50 -4.32 9.86
C ILE A 33 4.13 -2.89 9.47
N VAL A 34 2.96 -2.68 8.84
CA VAL A 34 2.50 -1.32 8.47
C VAL A 34 2.37 -0.42 9.69
N ARG A 35 1.76 -0.92 10.77
CA ARG A 35 1.59 -0.13 12.00
C ARG A 35 2.93 0.26 12.63
N LEU A 36 3.92 -0.61 12.55
CA LEU A 36 5.28 -0.32 13.02
C LEU A 36 5.98 0.70 12.11
N LEU A 37 5.86 0.58 10.77
CA LEU A 37 6.40 1.55 9.82
C LEU A 37 5.82 2.95 10.04
N LEU A 38 4.52 3.04 10.31
CA LEU A 38 3.83 4.30 10.61
C LEU A 38 4.03 4.78 12.05
N ARG A 39 4.81 4.03 12.83
CA ARG A 39 5.05 4.30 14.25
C ARG A 39 3.76 4.48 15.07
N LEU A 40 2.70 3.72 14.74
CA LEU A 40 1.51 3.60 15.59
C LEU A 40 1.85 2.79 16.86
N TYR A 41 2.90 2.00 16.80
CA TYR A 41 3.55 1.29 17.89
C TYR A 41 5.06 1.31 17.67
N ASP A 42 5.83 1.41 18.73
CA ASP A 42 7.28 1.19 18.66
C ASP A 42 7.60 -0.32 18.75
N PRO A 43 8.64 -0.81 18.06
CA PRO A 43 9.07 -2.19 18.21
C PRO A 43 9.62 -2.41 19.62
N THR A 44 9.27 -3.54 20.24
CA THR A 44 9.77 -3.93 21.58
C THR A 44 11.28 -4.13 21.55
N ASN A 45 11.81 -4.71 20.47
CA ASN A 45 13.22 -4.92 20.21
C ASN A 45 13.54 -4.60 18.75
N GLY A 46 14.79 -4.25 18.48
CA GLY A 46 15.22 -3.86 17.13
C GLY A 46 14.91 -2.40 16.81
N GLN A 47 14.97 -2.06 15.54
CA GLN A 47 14.81 -0.69 15.04
C GLN A 47 14.29 -0.70 13.61
N ILE A 48 13.60 0.37 13.23
CA ILE A 48 13.19 0.65 11.85
C ILE A 48 13.86 1.94 11.43
N ARG A 49 14.51 1.93 10.27
CA ARG A 49 15.21 3.10 9.73
C ARG A 49 14.62 3.51 8.39
N ILE A 50 14.50 4.82 8.19
CA ILE A 50 14.18 5.44 6.91
C ILE A 50 15.33 6.38 6.58
N ASN A 51 15.95 6.23 5.41
CA ASN A 51 17.11 7.01 4.98
C ASN A 51 18.24 7.00 6.04
N GLY A 52 18.50 5.84 6.68
CA GLY A 52 19.51 5.66 7.72
C GLY A 52 19.12 6.17 9.11
N ARG A 53 18.04 6.95 9.27
CA ARG A 53 17.56 7.50 10.55
C ARG A 53 16.55 6.54 11.20
N ASP A 54 16.73 6.26 12.50
CA ASP A 54 15.73 5.51 13.28
C ASP A 54 14.41 6.33 13.34
N ILE A 55 13.28 5.71 13.00
CA ILE A 55 11.98 6.39 12.98
C ILE A 55 11.59 6.95 14.36
N ARG A 56 12.12 6.41 15.44
CA ARG A 56 11.91 6.91 16.80
C ARG A 56 12.56 8.27 17.07
N SER A 57 13.58 8.62 16.28
CA SER A 57 14.26 9.93 16.36
C SER A 57 13.58 11.02 15.56
N LEU A 58 12.58 10.67 14.75
CA LEU A 58 11.83 11.62 13.93
C LEU A 58 10.62 12.17 14.71
N ASP A 59 10.28 13.43 14.45
CA ASP A 59 8.98 13.95 14.86
C ASP A 59 7.86 13.18 14.13
N PRO A 60 6.75 12.81 14.80
CA PRO A 60 5.67 12.09 14.15
C PRO A 60 5.09 12.79 12.91
N ALA A 61 5.00 14.12 12.92
CA ALA A 61 4.52 14.88 11.77
C ALA A 61 5.53 14.84 10.60
N GLU A 62 6.84 14.91 10.89
CA GLU A 62 7.90 14.70 9.89
C GLU A 62 7.83 13.29 9.31
N LEU A 63 7.72 12.27 10.16
CA LEU A 63 7.64 10.88 9.75
C LEU A 63 6.45 10.63 8.80
N HIS A 64 5.28 11.12 9.15
CA HIS A 64 4.06 10.87 8.36
C HIS A 64 4.09 11.58 7.00
N GLN A 65 4.88 12.63 6.80
CA GLN A 65 5.06 13.28 5.51
C GLN A 65 5.79 12.38 4.48
N TYR A 66 6.57 11.40 4.94
CA TYR A 66 7.20 10.45 4.02
C TYR A 66 6.21 9.51 3.37
N PHE A 67 5.01 9.32 3.96
CA PHE A 67 4.09 8.25 3.57
C PHE A 67 2.88 8.74 2.78
N GLY A 68 2.59 8.04 1.68
CA GLY A 68 1.25 7.94 1.10
C GLY A 68 0.66 6.58 1.46
N ILE A 69 -0.59 6.55 1.95
CA ILE A 69 -1.13 5.33 2.55
C ILE A 69 -2.53 5.08 2.04
N VAL A 70 -2.80 3.82 1.65
CA VAL A 70 -4.15 3.30 1.45
C VAL A 70 -4.26 1.99 2.22
N LEU A 71 -5.09 1.96 3.24
CA LEU A 71 -5.31 0.78 4.07
C LEU A 71 -6.54 0.00 3.62
N GLN A 72 -6.60 -1.30 3.94
CA GLN A 72 -7.72 -2.20 3.61
C GLN A 72 -9.08 -1.69 4.09
N LYS A 73 -9.13 -0.99 5.23
CA LYS A 73 -10.36 -0.43 5.81
C LYS A 73 -10.38 1.10 5.79
N ASP A 74 -9.70 1.69 4.81
CA ASP A 74 -9.66 3.14 4.67
C ASP A 74 -11.04 3.70 4.26
N VAL A 75 -11.32 4.94 4.66
CA VAL A 75 -12.63 5.54 4.50
C VAL A 75 -12.55 6.92 3.86
N LEU A 76 -13.59 7.26 3.11
CA LEU A 76 -13.87 8.62 2.66
C LEU A 76 -14.83 9.29 3.65
N PHE A 77 -14.54 10.54 3.93
CA PHE A 77 -15.36 11.36 4.84
C PHE A 77 -16.53 12.02 4.10
N ALA A 78 -17.59 12.34 4.82
CA ALA A 78 -18.69 13.13 4.32
C ALA A 78 -18.24 14.59 4.14
N ASP A 79 -17.67 14.87 2.99
CA ASP A 79 -17.13 16.16 2.54
C ASP A 79 -16.87 16.08 1.04
N THR A 80 -16.36 17.11 0.39
CA THR A 80 -16.06 17.11 -1.04
C THR A 80 -14.94 16.13 -1.41
N ILE A 81 -14.88 15.72 -2.68
CA ILE A 81 -13.75 14.92 -3.20
C ILE A 81 -12.43 15.65 -2.99
N GLU A 82 -12.39 16.97 -3.26
CA GLU A 82 -11.22 17.82 -3.04
C GLU A 82 -10.70 17.71 -1.61
N LYS A 83 -11.57 17.92 -0.62
CA LYS A 83 -11.18 17.83 0.79
C LYS A 83 -10.78 16.42 1.22
N ASN A 84 -11.38 15.40 0.61
CA ASN A 84 -10.96 14.02 0.83
C ASN A 84 -9.56 13.74 0.30
N ILE A 85 -9.16 14.33 -0.83
CA ILE A 85 -7.81 14.21 -1.39
C ILE A 85 -6.82 15.07 -0.60
N ASP A 86 -7.16 16.33 -0.32
CA ASP A 86 -6.33 17.25 0.46
C ASP A 86 -6.06 16.74 1.87
N PHE A 87 -7.07 16.21 2.52
CA PHE A 87 -7.00 15.65 3.87
C PHE A 87 -6.33 16.59 4.90
N GLY A 88 -6.58 17.90 4.77
CA GLY A 88 -6.04 18.94 5.65
C GLY A 88 -4.57 19.30 5.42
N ARG A 89 -3.93 18.81 4.35
CA ARG A 89 -2.52 19.05 4.01
C ARG A 89 -2.30 20.34 3.23
N ARG A 90 -3.37 21.03 2.82
CA ARG A 90 -3.37 22.33 2.13
C ARG A 90 -2.67 22.31 0.76
N PHE A 91 -2.91 21.26 -0.01
CA PHE A 91 -2.45 21.17 -1.38
C PHE A 91 -3.16 22.19 -2.28
N SER A 92 -2.47 22.67 -3.32
CA SER A 92 -3.09 23.50 -4.34
C SER A 92 -4.09 22.67 -5.17
N LYS A 93 -5.00 23.35 -5.85
CA LYS A 93 -5.97 22.70 -6.73
C LYS A 93 -5.28 21.88 -7.83
N GLU A 94 -4.20 22.40 -8.37
CA GLU A 94 -3.38 21.76 -9.40
C GLU A 94 -2.78 20.44 -8.87
N GLN A 95 -2.26 20.44 -7.66
CA GLN A 95 -1.71 19.24 -7.02
C GLN A 95 -2.81 18.17 -6.81
N ILE A 96 -4.01 18.59 -6.42
CA ILE A 96 -5.16 17.68 -6.23
C ILE A 96 -5.61 17.11 -7.58
N GLU A 97 -5.71 17.95 -8.63
CA GLU A 97 -6.08 17.51 -9.98
C GLU A 97 -5.04 16.53 -10.56
N GLU A 98 -3.77 16.80 -10.33
CA GLU A 98 -2.67 15.93 -10.76
C GLU A 98 -2.71 14.60 -10.02
N ALA A 99 -2.87 14.61 -8.71
CA ALA A 99 -3.03 13.39 -7.91
C ALA A 99 -4.23 12.56 -8.37
N ALA A 100 -5.36 13.20 -8.70
CA ALA A 100 -6.53 12.53 -9.25
C ALA A 100 -6.26 11.92 -10.63
N ALA A 101 -5.48 12.60 -11.48
CA ALA A 101 -5.07 12.07 -12.78
C ALA A 101 -4.15 10.85 -12.61
N ARG A 102 -3.14 10.93 -11.75
CA ARG A 102 -2.20 9.86 -11.44
C ARG A 102 -2.91 8.62 -10.89
N ALA A 103 -3.92 8.81 -10.03
CA ALA A 103 -4.75 7.74 -9.47
C ALA A 103 -5.86 7.23 -10.41
N GLN A 104 -5.88 7.66 -11.68
CA GLN A 104 -6.93 7.32 -12.66
C GLN A 104 -8.34 7.76 -12.22
N ALA A 105 -8.44 8.80 -11.38
CA ALA A 105 -9.70 9.31 -10.86
C ALA A 105 -10.27 10.48 -11.69
N LYS A 106 -9.43 11.20 -12.44
CA LYS A 106 -9.80 12.43 -13.16
C LYS A 106 -11.01 12.27 -14.06
N GLU A 107 -11.04 11.19 -14.85
CA GLU A 107 -12.10 10.98 -15.83
C GLU A 107 -13.49 10.86 -15.18
N PHE A 108 -13.65 10.02 -14.14
CA PHE A 108 -14.94 9.89 -13.47
C PHE A 108 -15.30 11.13 -12.66
N ILE A 109 -14.31 11.82 -12.05
CA ILE A 109 -14.55 13.07 -11.31
C ILE A 109 -15.12 14.14 -12.24
N GLN A 110 -14.59 14.27 -13.46
CA GLN A 110 -15.08 15.22 -14.45
C GLN A 110 -16.53 14.95 -14.90
N GLN A 111 -17.01 13.71 -14.78
CA GLN A 111 -18.39 13.32 -15.09
C GLN A 111 -19.38 13.59 -13.95
N LEU A 112 -18.87 13.85 -12.74
CA LEU A 112 -19.73 14.16 -11.59
C LEU A 112 -20.22 15.62 -11.62
N PRO A 113 -21.44 15.90 -11.14
CA PRO A 113 -21.88 17.27 -10.87
C PRO A 113 -20.84 17.94 -9.95
N GLN A 114 -20.47 19.20 -10.27
CA GLN A 114 -19.50 19.96 -9.47
C GLN A 114 -18.07 19.36 -9.38
N GLN A 115 -17.78 18.25 -10.04
CA GLN A 115 -16.45 17.64 -10.16
C GLN A 115 -15.75 17.45 -8.81
N LEU A 116 -14.62 18.12 -8.54
CA LEU A 116 -13.89 18.03 -7.27
C LEU A 116 -14.71 18.54 -6.07
N ALA A 117 -15.65 19.45 -6.29
CA ALA A 117 -16.54 19.94 -5.26
C ALA A 117 -17.74 19.02 -5.01
N TYR A 118 -17.83 17.86 -5.69
CA TYR A 118 -18.88 16.87 -5.46
C TYR A 118 -18.84 16.34 -4.02
N GLU A 119 -19.96 16.47 -3.33
CA GLU A 119 -20.09 16.03 -1.93
C GLU A 119 -20.24 14.52 -1.82
N LEU A 120 -19.40 13.92 -1.01
CA LEU A 120 -19.46 12.51 -0.67
C LEU A 120 -20.34 12.30 0.56
N HIS A 121 -21.14 11.25 0.51
CA HIS A 121 -21.83 10.77 1.72
C HIS A 121 -20.85 10.01 2.62
N ALA A 122 -21.28 9.71 3.84
CA ALA A 122 -20.49 8.96 4.79
C ALA A 122 -19.92 7.67 4.16
N ARG A 123 -18.62 7.47 4.33
CA ARG A 123 -17.84 6.36 3.72
C ARG A 123 -17.91 6.33 2.19
N GLY A 124 -18.19 7.45 1.55
CA GLY A 124 -18.30 7.54 0.10
C GLY A 124 -19.41 6.66 -0.48
N SER A 125 -20.54 6.45 0.24
CA SER A 125 -21.59 5.49 -0.16
C SER A 125 -22.24 5.81 -1.51
N ASN A 126 -22.09 7.02 -2.00
CA ASN A 126 -22.54 7.46 -3.32
C ASN A 126 -21.51 7.28 -4.45
N LEU A 127 -20.39 6.59 -4.19
CA LEU A 127 -19.41 6.18 -5.20
C LEU A 127 -19.36 4.65 -5.31
N SER A 128 -18.99 4.14 -6.49
CA SER A 128 -18.65 2.71 -6.67
C SER A 128 -17.38 2.34 -5.90
N GLY A 129 -17.14 1.05 -5.67
CA GLY A 129 -15.94 0.57 -4.99
C GLY A 129 -14.65 1.04 -5.66
N GLY A 130 -14.56 0.91 -6.99
CA GLY A 130 -13.41 1.37 -7.75
C GLY A 130 -13.23 2.89 -7.76
N GLN A 131 -14.32 3.68 -7.74
CA GLN A 131 -14.24 5.14 -7.61
C GLN A 131 -13.72 5.54 -6.23
N LYS A 132 -14.23 4.92 -5.15
CA LYS A 132 -13.71 5.13 -3.78
C LYS A 132 -12.21 4.87 -3.71
N GLN A 133 -11.79 3.73 -4.25
CA GLN A 133 -10.39 3.32 -4.24
C GLN A 133 -9.50 4.34 -4.96
N ARG A 134 -9.96 4.86 -6.11
CA ARG A 134 -9.20 5.88 -6.86
C ARG A 134 -9.12 7.22 -6.12
N VAL A 135 -10.15 7.63 -5.37
CA VAL A 135 -10.08 8.82 -4.50
C VAL A 135 -9.10 8.60 -3.35
N LEU A 136 -9.10 7.42 -2.72
CA LEU A 136 -8.13 7.08 -1.66
C LEU A 136 -6.69 7.06 -2.20
N LEU A 137 -6.48 6.52 -3.40
CA LEU A 137 -5.19 6.57 -4.09
C LEU A 137 -4.78 8.00 -4.43
N SER A 138 -5.71 8.86 -4.89
CA SER A 138 -5.44 10.28 -5.09
C SER A 138 -4.95 10.95 -3.82
N ARG A 139 -5.60 10.68 -2.68
CA ARG A 139 -5.18 11.14 -1.36
C ARG A 139 -3.74 10.71 -1.04
N ALA A 140 -3.41 9.44 -1.30
CA ALA A 140 -2.08 8.90 -1.02
C ALA A 140 -0.99 9.51 -1.90
N LEU A 141 -1.30 9.81 -3.17
CA LEU A 141 -0.34 10.30 -4.16
C LEU A 141 -0.18 11.83 -4.16
N ALA A 142 -1.12 12.59 -3.57
CA ALA A 142 -1.16 14.06 -3.63
C ALA A 142 0.07 14.75 -3.03
N GLY A 143 0.75 14.11 -2.06
CA GLY A 143 1.95 14.67 -1.41
C GLY A 143 3.27 14.19 -1.99
N GLU A 144 3.27 13.51 -3.14
CA GLU A 144 4.47 12.90 -3.73
C GLU A 144 5.31 12.11 -2.71
N PRO A 145 4.72 11.08 -2.10
CA PRO A 145 5.31 10.39 -0.96
C PRO A 145 6.64 9.72 -1.33
N GLN A 146 7.58 9.67 -0.37
CA GLN A 146 8.80 8.88 -0.53
C GLN A 146 8.54 7.38 -0.37
N ILE A 147 7.51 7.03 0.42
CA ILE A 147 7.09 5.65 0.67
C ILE A 147 5.57 5.56 0.44
N LEU A 148 5.15 4.69 -0.46
CA LEU A 148 3.74 4.41 -0.73
C LEU A 148 3.37 3.05 -0.15
N VAL A 149 2.40 3.02 0.77
CA VAL A 149 1.88 1.79 1.37
C VAL A 149 0.48 1.51 0.84
N LEU A 150 0.32 0.37 0.20
CA LEU A 150 -0.93 -0.09 -0.39
C LEU A 150 -1.34 -1.44 0.22
N ASP A 151 -2.31 -1.42 1.14
CA ASP A 151 -2.81 -2.62 1.80
C ASP A 151 -4.10 -3.10 1.12
N ASP A 152 -3.98 -4.16 0.31
CA ASP A 152 -5.05 -4.81 -0.49
C ASP A 152 -5.85 -3.81 -1.37
N SER A 153 -5.22 -2.71 -1.73
CA SER A 153 -5.86 -1.55 -2.35
C SER A 153 -6.21 -1.76 -3.84
N ALA A 154 -5.58 -2.72 -4.50
CA ALA A 154 -5.87 -3.06 -5.89
C ALA A 154 -7.07 -4.00 -6.05
N SER A 155 -7.56 -4.61 -4.97
CA SER A 155 -8.63 -5.62 -5.03
C SER A 155 -9.98 -5.09 -5.56
N ALA A 156 -10.23 -3.78 -5.43
CA ALA A 156 -11.44 -3.11 -5.89
C ALA A 156 -11.30 -2.45 -7.29
N LEU A 157 -10.11 -2.45 -7.89
CA LEU A 157 -9.87 -1.91 -9.21
C LEU A 157 -10.11 -2.97 -10.29
N ASP A 158 -10.64 -2.55 -11.44
CA ASP A 158 -10.63 -3.38 -12.63
C ASP A 158 -9.22 -3.53 -13.20
N TYR A 159 -9.01 -4.57 -14.01
CA TYR A 159 -7.71 -4.92 -14.56
C TYR A 159 -7.04 -3.77 -15.34
N GLN A 160 -7.81 -3.01 -16.13
CA GLN A 160 -7.26 -1.92 -16.94
C GLN A 160 -6.82 -0.75 -16.06
N THR A 161 -7.61 -0.39 -15.07
CA THR A 161 -7.29 0.67 -14.12
C THR A 161 -6.06 0.30 -13.28
N ASP A 162 -5.95 -0.94 -12.80
CA ASP A 162 -4.78 -1.42 -12.07
C ASP A 162 -3.51 -1.40 -12.94
N ALA A 163 -3.59 -1.84 -14.20
CA ALA A 163 -2.46 -1.80 -15.13
C ALA A 163 -1.98 -0.36 -15.40
N LYS A 164 -2.90 0.59 -15.63
CA LYS A 164 -2.57 2.00 -15.80
C LYS A 164 -1.95 2.60 -14.54
N LEU A 165 -2.48 2.29 -13.37
CA LEU A 165 -1.93 2.75 -12.09
C LEU A 165 -0.48 2.26 -11.92
N ARG A 166 -0.21 0.97 -12.16
CA ARG A 166 1.15 0.42 -12.10
C ARG A 166 2.10 1.12 -13.06
N GLN A 167 1.62 1.44 -14.28
CA GLN A 167 2.43 2.18 -15.24
C GLN A 167 2.76 3.58 -14.73
N VAL A 168 1.78 4.30 -14.16
CA VAL A 168 2.00 5.63 -13.55
C VAL A 168 3.01 5.53 -12.41
N LEU A 169 2.85 4.56 -11.49
CA LEU A 169 3.78 4.37 -10.38
C LEU A 169 5.20 4.12 -10.90
N LYS A 170 5.38 3.28 -11.90
CA LYS A 170 6.68 2.99 -12.50
C LYS A 170 7.33 4.19 -13.19
N GLN A 171 6.52 5.04 -13.85
CA GLN A 171 7.05 6.15 -14.68
C GLN A 171 7.20 7.45 -13.89
N GLN A 172 6.29 7.76 -12.98
CA GLN A 172 6.22 9.05 -12.30
C GLN A 172 6.65 8.97 -10.82
N PHE A 173 6.69 7.77 -10.26
CA PHE A 173 7.07 7.52 -8.87
C PHE A 173 8.25 6.54 -8.78
N ALA A 174 9.16 6.58 -9.77
CA ALA A 174 10.33 5.69 -9.81
C ALA A 174 11.22 5.79 -8.56
N ASP A 175 11.23 6.96 -7.92
CA ASP A 175 11.98 7.22 -6.69
C ASP A 175 11.18 6.91 -5.41
N THR A 176 9.90 6.53 -5.54
CA THR A 176 9.04 6.19 -4.40
C THR A 176 9.16 4.70 -4.07
N THR A 177 9.59 4.38 -2.87
CA THR A 177 9.58 3.01 -2.38
C THR A 177 8.14 2.57 -2.14
N THR A 178 7.70 1.48 -2.81
CA THR A 178 6.31 1.03 -2.72
C THR A 178 6.21 -0.26 -1.90
N ILE A 179 5.30 -0.30 -0.92
CA ILE A 179 5.01 -1.48 -0.10
C ILE A 179 3.60 -1.95 -0.44
N LEU A 180 3.50 -3.11 -1.08
CA LEU A 180 2.25 -3.75 -1.48
C LEU A 180 1.93 -4.88 -0.53
N ILE A 181 0.84 -4.77 0.24
CA ILE A 181 0.34 -5.89 1.02
C ILE A 181 -0.78 -6.53 0.21
N ALA A 182 -0.65 -7.81 -0.06
CA ALA A 182 -1.62 -8.52 -0.88
C ALA A 182 -1.90 -9.92 -0.35
N GLN A 183 -3.11 -10.38 -0.63
CA GLN A 183 -3.52 -11.78 -0.44
C GLN A 183 -3.29 -12.60 -1.71
N ARG A 184 -3.12 -11.95 -2.86
CA ARG A 184 -2.95 -12.59 -4.17
C ARG A 184 -1.53 -12.41 -4.69
N ILE A 185 -0.89 -13.50 -5.09
CA ILE A 185 0.46 -13.45 -5.71
C ILE A 185 0.46 -12.59 -6.98
N GLY A 186 -0.58 -12.66 -7.80
CA GLY A 186 -0.70 -11.84 -9.01
C GLY A 186 -0.55 -10.34 -8.77
N SER A 187 -0.84 -9.85 -7.56
CA SER A 187 -0.66 -8.44 -7.21
C SER A 187 0.79 -8.05 -6.92
N ILE A 188 1.63 -9.01 -6.49
CA ILE A 188 2.99 -8.76 -6.00
C ILE A 188 4.09 -9.49 -6.78
N GLN A 189 3.76 -10.38 -7.71
CA GLN A 189 4.76 -11.20 -8.45
C GLN A 189 5.76 -10.36 -9.26
N HIS A 190 5.45 -9.11 -9.52
CA HIS A 190 6.32 -8.16 -10.23
C HIS A 190 7.07 -7.20 -9.29
N ALA A 191 6.95 -7.40 -7.96
CA ALA A 191 7.71 -6.63 -6.98
C ALA A 191 9.19 -7.00 -7.02
N ASP A 192 10.08 -6.03 -6.77
CA ASP A 192 11.54 -6.24 -6.74
C ASP A 192 11.93 -7.21 -5.62
N LYS A 193 11.23 -7.14 -4.51
CA LYS A 193 11.36 -8.03 -3.36
C LYS A 193 9.98 -8.45 -2.84
N ILE A 194 9.90 -9.67 -2.36
CA ILE A 194 8.71 -10.22 -1.73
C ILE A 194 9.10 -10.76 -0.36
N LEU A 195 8.39 -10.33 0.66
CA LEU A 195 8.47 -10.82 2.03
C LEU A 195 7.35 -11.83 2.26
N VAL A 196 7.71 -13.08 2.52
CA VAL A 196 6.78 -14.14 2.89
C VAL A 196 6.71 -14.22 4.41
N LEU A 197 5.54 -13.94 4.98
CA LEU A 197 5.30 -13.99 6.42
C LEU A 197 4.52 -15.23 6.82
N GLU A 198 5.06 -15.94 7.81
CA GLU A 198 4.41 -17.06 8.45
C GLU A 198 4.50 -16.94 9.97
N ASN A 199 3.35 -17.02 10.65
CA ASN A 199 3.29 -17.01 12.12
C ASN A 199 4.15 -15.90 12.78
N GLY A 200 4.15 -14.70 12.18
CA GLY A 200 4.92 -13.56 12.68
C GLY A 200 6.41 -13.61 12.38
N ARG A 201 6.89 -14.54 11.57
CA ARG A 201 8.30 -14.67 11.16
C ARG A 201 8.46 -14.49 9.67
N MET A 202 9.67 -14.07 9.27
CA MET A 202 10.05 -14.05 7.87
C MET A 202 10.38 -15.47 7.42
N SER A 203 9.50 -16.08 6.60
CA SER A 203 9.73 -17.40 6.00
C SER A 203 10.59 -17.31 4.74
N GLY A 204 10.52 -16.20 4.02
CA GLY A 204 11.34 -15.96 2.82
C GLY A 204 11.39 -14.50 2.45
N PHE A 205 12.48 -14.11 1.77
CA PHE A 205 12.70 -12.78 1.22
C PHE A 205 13.49 -12.88 -0.08
N GLY A 206 12.95 -12.40 -1.18
CA GLY A 206 13.55 -12.46 -2.51
C GLY A 206 12.61 -12.02 -3.60
N ASP A 207 12.99 -12.19 -4.86
CA ASP A 207 12.10 -12.01 -5.99
C ASP A 207 11.16 -13.21 -6.20
N HIS A 208 10.17 -13.05 -7.09
CA HIS A 208 9.21 -14.10 -7.42
C HIS A 208 9.85 -15.42 -7.85
N ALA A 209 10.85 -15.36 -8.74
CA ALA A 209 11.48 -16.55 -9.29
C ALA A 209 12.25 -17.31 -8.21
N THR A 210 13.03 -16.60 -7.40
CA THR A 210 13.79 -17.17 -6.29
C THR A 210 12.84 -17.83 -5.27
N LEU A 211 11.78 -17.14 -4.84
CA LEU A 211 10.84 -17.69 -3.86
C LEU A 211 10.06 -18.88 -4.41
N LEU A 212 9.69 -18.83 -5.69
CA LEU A 212 9.01 -19.97 -6.34
C LEU A 212 9.90 -21.20 -6.42
N ALA A 213 11.22 -21.03 -6.54
CA ALA A 213 12.18 -22.13 -6.56
C ALA A 213 12.56 -22.66 -5.16
N THR A 214 12.54 -21.83 -4.13
CA THR A 214 13.20 -22.15 -2.85
C THR A 214 12.29 -22.12 -1.62
N ASN A 215 11.10 -21.48 -1.69
CA ASN A 215 10.24 -21.31 -0.52
C ASN A 215 8.93 -22.09 -0.65
N THR A 216 8.78 -23.13 0.15
CA THR A 216 7.61 -24.02 0.14
C THR A 216 6.29 -23.30 0.40
N ILE A 217 6.26 -22.37 1.35
CA ILE A 217 5.05 -21.60 1.68
C ILE A 217 4.62 -20.73 0.51
N TYR A 218 5.59 -20.08 -0.14
CA TYR A 218 5.31 -19.28 -1.33
C TYR A 218 4.78 -20.15 -2.49
N GLN A 219 5.36 -21.34 -2.69
CA GLN A 219 4.90 -22.32 -3.67
C GLN A 219 3.46 -22.78 -3.37
N GLU A 220 3.14 -23.11 -2.11
CA GLU A 220 1.79 -23.50 -1.69
C GLU A 220 0.76 -22.40 -2.00
N ILE A 221 1.06 -21.15 -1.65
CA ILE A 221 0.19 -20.00 -1.94
C ILE A 221 0.03 -19.85 -3.46
N TYR A 222 1.12 -19.96 -4.22
CA TYR A 222 1.10 -19.82 -5.68
C TYR A 222 0.24 -20.89 -6.35
N HIS A 223 0.49 -22.16 -6.03
CA HIS A 223 -0.26 -23.29 -6.59
C HIS A 223 -1.74 -23.26 -6.17
N GLY A 224 -2.02 -22.90 -4.93
CA GLY A 224 -3.39 -22.75 -4.44
C GLY A 224 -4.19 -21.67 -5.19
N GLN A 225 -3.50 -20.62 -5.69
CA GLN A 225 -4.16 -19.53 -6.41
C GLN A 225 -4.18 -19.71 -7.94
N THR A 226 -3.26 -20.49 -8.51
CA THR A 226 -3.15 -20.70 -9.96
C THR A 226 -3.76 -22.01 -10.43
N GLY A 227 -4.27 -22.85 -9.52
CA GLY A 227 -4.84 -24.17 -9.84
C GLY A 227 -3.79 -25.20 -10.23
N GLY A 228 -2.50 -24.93 -10.01
CA GLY A 228 -1.40 -25.86 -10.22
C GLY A 228 -1.42 -26.98 -9.19
N ARG A 229 -1.30 -28.24 -9.65
CA ARG A 229 -1.09 -29.39 -8.74
C ARG A 229 0.31 -29.26 -8.13
N ILE A 230 0.40 -29.32 -6.81
CA ILE A 230 1.67 -29.62 -6.14
C ILE A 230 1.98 -31.07 -6.52
N ASN A 231 2.98 -31.28 -7.39
CA ASN A 231 3.53 -32.60 -7.58
C ASN A 231 4.28 -32.96 -6.29
N ALA A 232 3.71 -33.87 -5.55
CA ALA A 232 4.31 -34.47 -4.36
C ALA A 232 5.44 -35.42 -4.75
#